data_4ad9d60d4e196e750dc1504ce2cc85e4
#
_entry.id   4ad9d60d4e196e750dc1504ce2cc85e4
#
_cell.length_a   1.000
_cell.length_b   1.000
_cell.length_c   1.000
_cell.angle_alpha   90.00
_cell.angle_beta   90.00
_cell.angle_gamma   90.00
#
_symmetry.space_group_name_H-M   'P 1'
#
loop_
_entity.id
_entity.type
_entity.pdbx_description
1 polymer ?
#
loop_
_entity_poly.entity_id
_entity_poly.type
_entity_poly.pdbx_seq_one_letter_code
_entity_poly.pdbx_strand_id
1 'polypeptide(L)'
;MSADTWHNDVAAAIADGYSTFITLTGVDDNGVQVWLRLRNAAGEDRVLSTKGEQVHSIVALFPIAAWYERETAEMFGVEFIGHATTPLLLDAELPRAPLRKEQLLAARNSTTWPGGKEPGESGDRPPSRRRLLPPGVTA
;
A
#
# COMPACT_ATOMS: atom_id res chain seq x y z
N MET A 1 11.38 17.41 -10.01
CA MET A 1 12.80 16.97 -9.89
C MET A 1 12.98 15.83 -10.86
N SER A 2 14.09 15.77 -11.58
CA SER A 2 14.32 14.64 -12.50
C SER A 2 14.80 13.43 -11.72
N ALA A 3 14.58 12.21 -12.26
CA ALA A 3 14.99 10.96 -11.61
C ALA A 3 16.48 10.94 -11.25
N ASP A 4 17.32 11.63 -12.02
CA ASP A 4 18.77 11.69 -11.81
C ASP A 4 19.19 12.50 -10.58
N THR A 5 18.37 13.47 -10.14
CA THR A 5 18.67 14.29 -8.95
C THR A 5 18.29 13.57 -7.66
N TRP A 6 17.32 12.68 -7.69
CA TRP A 6 16.78 12.00 -6.52
C TRP A 6 17.84 11.27 -5.68
N HIS A 7 18.64 10.40 -6.32
CA HIS A 7 19.70 9.66 -5.64
C HIS A 7 20.74 10.60 -5.02
N ASN A 8 21.10 11.69 -5.71
CA ASN A 8 22.04 12.67 -5.22
C ASN A 8 21.47 13.47 -4.04
N ASP A 9 20.17 13.80 -4.08
CA ASP A 9 19.48 14.51 -2.99
C ASP A 9 19.43 13.67 -1.72
N VAL A 10 19.21 12.35 -1.87
CA VAL A 10 19.25 11.40 -0.75
C VAL A 10 20.68 11.27 -0.19
N ALA A 11 21.68 11.16 -1.06
CA ALA A 11 23.09 11.12 -0.64
C ALA A 11 23.52 12.40 0.08
N ALA A 12 23.07 13.57 -0.39
CA ALA A 12 23.31 14.85 0.27
C ALA A 12 22.64 14.91 1.66
N ALA A 13 21.40 14.42 1.79
CA ALA A 13 20.74 14.35 3.08
C ALA A 13 21.48 13.48 4.09
N ILE A 14 22.08 12.37 3.63
CA ILE A 14 22.91 11.50 4.48
C ILE A 14 24.17 12.27 4.91
N ALA A 15 24.82 12.99 4.00
CA ALA A 15 26.01 13.79 4.32
C ALA A 15 25.67 14.92 5.33
N ASP A 16 24.46 15.46 5.31
CA ASP A 16 23.93 16.43 6.28
C ASP A 16 23.54 15.80 7.63
N GLY A 17 23.77 14.47 7.82
CA GLY A 17 23.53 13.80 9.08
C GLY A 17 22.18 13.08 9.20
N TYR A 18 21.32 13.06 8.17
CA TYR A 18 20.04 12.35 8.16
C TYR A 18 20.25 10.89 7.71
N SER A 19 20.84 10.08 8.57
CA SER A 19 21.26 8.72 8.27
C SER A 19 20.29 7.62 8.70
N THR A 20 19.23 7.97 9.41
CA THR A 20 18.23 6.98 9.87
C THR A 20 17.05 6.95 8.89
N PHE A 21 16.86 5.80 8.24
CA PHE A 21 15.69 5.57 7.38
C PHE A 21 14.44 5.39 8.24
N ILE A 22 13.37 6.11 7.96
CA ILE A 22 12.09 5.99 8.65
C ILE A 22 11.06 5.30 7.77
N THR A 23 10.80 5.82 6.55
CA THR A 23 9.84 5.24 5.62
C THR A 23 10.07 5.76 4.20
N LEU A 24 9.66 4.96 3.23
CA LEU A 24 9.48 5.36 1.84
C LEU A 24 8.06 4.94 1.43
N THR A 25 7.33 5.78 0.73
CA THR A 25 5.96 5.48 0.28
C THR A 25 5.63 6.20 -1.02
N GLY A 26 4.68 5.62 -1.75
CA GLY A 26 4.09 6.25 -2.93
C GLY A 26 2.84 7.04 -2.58
N VAL A 27 2.57 8.09 -3.33
CA VAL A 27 1.32 8.87 -3.30
C VAL A 27 0.93 9.20 -4.73
N ASP A 28 -0.32 8.97 -5.10
CA ASP A 28 -0.85 9.41 -6.38
C ASP A 28 -1.58 10.75 -6.20
N ASP A 29 -0.92 11.83 -6.64
CA ASP A 29 -1.50 13.16 -6.70
C ASP A 29 -1.13 13.84 -8.03
N ASN A 30 -2.05 13.72 -9.01
CA ASN A 30 -1.79 14.11 -10.40
C ASN A 30 -0.50 13.48 -10.96
N GLY A 31 -0.34 12.16 -10.74
CA GLY A 31 0.83 11.36 -11.03
C GLY A 31 1.57 10.92 -9.77
N VAL A 32 2.27 9.81 -9.89
CA VAL A 32 2.90 9.18 -8.73
C VAL A 32 4.08 9.99 -8.23
N GLN A 33 4.12 10.19 -6.92
CA GLN A 33 5.22 10.77 -6.18
C GLN A 33 5.75 9.73 -5.19
N VAL A 34 7.06 9.63 -5.08
CA VAL A 34 7.73 8.82 -4.05
C VAL A 34 8.25 9.75 -2.98
N TRP A 35 7.91 9.47 -1.74
CA TRP A 35 8.28 10.23 -0.57
C TRP A 35 9.21 9.41 0.32
N LEU A 36 10.29 10.01 0.78
CA LEU A 36 11.25 9.44 1.71
C LEU A 36 11.35 10.30 2.95
N ARG A 37 11.26 9.69 4.11
CA ARG A 37 11.49 10.36 5.40
C ARG A 37 12.74 9.79 6.05
N LEU A 38 13.67 10.67 6.34
CA LEU A 38 14.92 10.39 7.05
C LEU A 38 14.95 11.15 8.37
N ARG A 39 15.72 10.64 9.33
CA ARG A 39 15.91 11.25 10.64
C ARG A 39 17.39 11.40 10.97
N ASN A 40 17.77 12.51 11.62
CA ASN A 40 19.10 12.72 12.16
C ASN A 40 19.23 12.25 13.62
N ALA A 41 20.43 12.29 14.17
CA ALA A 41 20.71 11.88 15.55
C ALA A 41 20.04 12.80 16.61
N ALA A 42 19.66 14.02 16.25
CA ALA A 42 18.94 14.94 17.12
C ALA A 42 17.42 14.65 17.15
N GLY A 43 16.93 13.72 16.33
CA GLY A 43 15.52 13.36 16.24
C GLY A 43 14.72 14.23 15.24
N GLU A 44 15.39 15.07 14.47
CA GLU A 44 14.75 15.90 13.45
C GLU A 44 14.52 15.10 12.17
N ASP A 45 13.40 15.34 11.52
CA ASP A 45 13.02 14.67 10.29
C ASP A 45 13.26 15.54 9.07
N ARG A 46 13.75 14.93 8.00
CA ARG A 46 13.79 15.49 6.65
C ARG A 46 12.94 14.64 5.73
N VAL A 47 12.10 15.29 4.94
CA VAL A 47 11.29 14.65 3.92
C VAL A 47 11.80 15.07 2.55
N LEU A 48 12.07 14.09 1.71
CA LEU A 48 12.43 14.23 0.30
C LEU A 48 11.32 13.65 -0.55
N SER A 49 11.09 14.20 -1.73
CA SER A 49 10.12 13.65 -2.67
C SER A 49 10.60 13.77 -4.10
N THR A 50 10.23 12.80 -4.92
CA THR A 50 10.42 12.84 -6.36
C THR A 50 9.15 12.45 -7.06
N LYS A 51 8.94 12.92 -8.28
CA LYS A 51 7.75 12.61 -9.09
C LYS A 51 8.17 11.91 -10.37
N GLY A 52 7.52 10.81 -10.67
CA GLY A 52 7.75 10.05 -11.90
C GLY A 52 7.35 8.60 -11.78
N GLU A 53 7.24 7.95 -12.92
CA GLU A 53 6.98 6.51 -13.02
C GLU A 53 8.27 5.69 -12.92
N GLN A 54 9.42 6.33 -13.15
CA GLN A 54 10.75 5.75 -12.99
C GLN A 54 11.53 6.57 -11.98
N VAL A 55 12.08 5.91 -10.97
CA VAL A 55 12.83 6.50 -9.86
C VAL A 55 14.11 5.68 -9.63
N HIS A 56 15.24 6.31 -9.40
CA HIS A 56 16.44 5.57 -9.02
C HIS A 56 16.27 4.92 -7.65
N SER A 57 16.65 3.65 -7.54
CA SER A 57 16.65 2.91 -6.28
C SER A 57 17.65 3.52 -5.29
N ILE A 58 17.26 3.52 -4.02
CA ILE A 58 18.11 3.93 -2.90
C ILE A 58 18.55 2.74 -2.03
N VAL A 59 18.34 1.51 -2.49
CA VAL A 59 18.73 0.28 -1.77
C VAL A 59 20.23 0.23 -1.48
N ALA A 60 21.05 0.78 -2.38
CA ALA A 60 22.49 0.88 -2.16
C ALA A 60 22.86 1.79 -0.97
N LEU A 61 22.05 2.79 -0.66
CA LEU A 61 22.22 3.72 0.47
C LEU A 61 21.53 3.18 1.73
N PHE A 62 20.35 2.59 1.57
CA PHE A 62 19.52 2.05 2.64
C PHE A 62 18.99 0.66 2.25
N PRO A 63 19.62 -0.44 2.65
CA PRO A 63 19.17 -1.79 2.29
C PRO A 63 17.72 -2.10 2.69
N ILE A 64 17.23 -1.49 3.77
CA ILE A 64 15.84 -1.64 4.22
C ILE A 64 14.83 -1.07 3.20
N ALA A 65 15.23 -0.12 2.37
CA ALA A 65 14.37 0.46 1.34
C ALA A 65 13.89 -0.58 0.32
N ALA A 66 14.57 -1.72 0.20
CA ALA A 66 14.19 -2.78 -0.73
C ALA A 66 12.73 -3.25 -0.54
N TRP A 67 12.25 -3.33 0.69
CA TRP A 67 10.87 -3.71 0.98
C TRP A 67 9.87 -2.62 0.59
N TYR A 68 10.19 -1.39 0.91
CA TYR A 68 9.35 -0.23 0.61
C TYR A 68 9.28 0.09 -0.89
N GLU A 69 10.40 -0.10 -1.61
CA GLU A 69 10.44 0.06 -3.06
C GLU A 69 9.59 -1.02 -3.74
N ARG A 70 9.63 -2.28 -3.27
CA ARG A 70 8.78 -3.36 -3.78
C ARG A 70 7.30 -3.05 -3.55
N GLU A 71 6.93 -2.63 -2.34
CA GLU A 71 5.56 -2.22 -2.01
C GLU A 71 5.12 -1.06 -2.91
N THR A 72 5.93 -0.02 -3.03
CA THR A 72 5.61 1.16 -3.85
C THR A 72 5.49 0.80 -5.33
N ALA A 73 6.38 -0.07 -5.84
CA ALA A 73 6.31 -0.57 -7.20
C ALA A 73 5.01 -1.33 -7.46
N GLU A 74 4.62 -2.20 -6.54
CA GLU A 74 3.44 -3.04 -6.66
C GLU A 74 2.14 -2.22 -6.54
N MET A 75 2.07 -1.30 -5.58
CA MET A 75 0.87 -0.52 -5.29
C MET A 75 0.63 0.65 -6.23
N PHE A 76 1.70 1.27 -6.74
CA PHE A 76 1.62 2.48 -7.57
C PHE A 76 2.20 2.31 -8.97
N GLY A 77 2.83 1.17 -9.28
CA GLY A 77 3.42 0.89 -10.58
C GLY A 77 4.69 1.71 -10.88
N VAL A 78 5.42 2.12 -9.85
CA VAL A 78 6.71 2.81 -10.00
C VAL A 78 7.80 1.79 -10.35
N GLU A 79 8.61 2.10 -11.34
CA GLU A 79 9.80 1.33 -11.69
C GLU A 79 11.02 1.89 -10.94
N PHE A 80 11.68 1.05 -10.13
CA PHE A 80 12.92 1.44 -9.45
C PHE A 80 14.13 1.02 -10.24
N ILE A 81 14.83 2.00 -10.84
CA ILE A 81 16.03 1.76 -11.64
C ILE A 81 17.15 1.28 -10.72
N GLY A 82 17.71 0.11 -11.02
CA GLY A 82 18.78 -0.50 -10.23
C GLY A 82 18.29 -1.46 -9.14
N HIS A 83 16.99 -1.69 -9.03
CA HIS A 83 16.42 -2.69 -8.11
C HIS A 83 15.35 -3.51 -8.80
N ALA A 84 15.52 -4.83 -8.84
CA ALA A 84 14.50 -5.74 -9.36
C ALA A 84 13.37 -5.90 -8.34
N THR A 85 12.23 -5.25 -8.57
CA THR A 85 11.07 -5.30 -7.71
C THR A 85 10.23 -6.54 -8.02
N THR A 86 10.42 -7.60 -7.24
CA THR A 86 9.54 -8.79 -7.30
C THR A 86 8.23 -8.53 -6.54
N PRO A 87 7.10 -9.13 -6.95
CA PRO A 87 5.83 -9.01 -6.23
C PRO A 87 5.99 -9.34 -4.73
N LEU A 88 5.29 -8.61 -3.87
CA LEU A 88 5.40 -8.69 -2.42
C LEU A 88 4.09 -9.04 -1.73
N LEU A 89 3.00 -8.36 -2.06
CA LEU A 89 1.72 -8.40 -1.34
C LEU A 89 0.55 -8.87 -2.19
N LEU A 90 0.56 -8.58 -3.48
CA LEU A 90 -0.57 -8.87 -4.36
C LEU A 90 -0.41 -10.21 -5.06
N ASP A 91 -1.53 -10.90 -5.21
CA ASP A 91 -1.61 -12.08 -6.06
C ASP A 91 -1.40 -11.70 -7.54
N ALA A 92 -0.83 -12.61 -8.31
CA ALA A 92 -0.54 -12.41 -9.73
C ALA A 92 -1.80 -12.10 -10.58
N GLU A 93 -2.97 -12.50 -10.09
CA GLU A 93 -4.27 -12.29 -10.76
C GLU A 93 -4.86 -10.89 -10.49
N LEU A 94 -4.33 -10.15 -9.52
CA LEU A 94 -4.84 -8.83 -9.18
C LEU A 94 -4.32 -7.75 -10.15
N PRO A 95 -5.13 -6.70 -10.40
CA PRO A 95 -4.69 -5.59 -11.22
C PRO A 95 -3.45 -4.94 -10.60
N ARG A 96 -2.46 -4.62 -11.43
CA ARG A 96 -1.27 -3.90 -10.99
C ARG A 96 -1.61 -2.47 -10.62
N ALA A 97 -0.86 -1.92 -9.67
CA ALA A 97 -1.00 -0.54 -9.20
C ALA A 97 -2.41 -0.20 -8.65
N PRO A 98 -2.95 -0.99 -7.72
CA PRO A 98 -4.33 -0.83 -7.23
C PRO A 98 -4.58 0.48 -6.48
N LEU A 99 -3.54 1.16 -6.00
CA LEU A 99 -3.66 2.42 -5.26
C LEU A 99 -3.58 3.66 -6.16
N ARG A 100 -3.49 3.48 -7.49
CA ARG A 100 -3.64 4.61 -8.40
C ARG A 100 -5.09 5.09 -8.41
N LYS A 101 -5.31 6.41 -8.41
CA LYS A 101 -6.65 7.02 -8.46
C LYS A 101 -7.47 6.64 -9.69
N GLU A 102 -6.80 6.25 -10.76
CA GLU A 102 -7.43 5.80 -12.01
C GLU A 102 -7.99 4.38 -11.91
N GLN A 103 -7.56 3.60 -10.91
CA GLN A 103 -8.04 2.24 -10.70
C GLN A 103 -9.41 2.25 -10.03
N LEU A 104 -10.40 1.72 -10.73
CA LEU A 104 -11.70 1.47 -10.15
C LEU A 104 -11.60 0.27 -9.21
N LEU A 105 -12.05 0.44 -7.98
CA LEU A 105 -12.20 -0.68 -7.07
C LEU A 105 -13.21 -1.67 -7.67
N ALA A 106 -12.78 -2.92 -7.88
CA ALA A 106 -13.69 -3.97 -8.32
C ALA A 106 -14.81 -4.12 -7.29
N ALA A 107 -16.05 -4.27 -7.78
CA ALA A 107 -17.16 -4.63 -6.92
C ALA A 107 -16.83 -5.95 -6.20
N ARG A 108 -17.22 -6.08 -4.93
CA ARG A 108 -17.11 -7.34 -4.21
C ARG A 108 -17.73 -8.45 -5.03
N ASN A 109 -16.95 -9.44 -5.42
CA ASN A 109 -17.52 -10.69 -5.92
C ASN A 109 -18.28 -11.33 -4.77
N SER A 110 -19.59 -11.51 -4.93
CA SER A 110 -20.35 -12.33 -4.02
C SER A 110 -19.93 -13.78 -4.22
N THR A 111 -19.03 -14.27 -3.40
CA THR A 111 -18.77 -15.69 -3.32
C THR A 111 -19.90 -16.31 -2.52
N THR A 112 -20.50 -17.40 -3.06
CA THR A 112 -21.48 -18.19 -2.32
C THR A 112 -20.80 -18.72 -1.07
N TRP A 113 -21.20 -18.22 0.09
CA TRP A 113 -20.65 -18.66 1.36
C TRP A 113 -21.01 -20.13 1.59
N PRO A 114 -20.06 -21.03 1.83
CA PRO A 114 -20.33 -22.48 1.93
C PRO A 114 -21.07 -22.88 3.22
N GLY A 115 -21.34 -21.96 4.14
CA GLY A 115 -21.87 -22.28 5.47
C GLY A 115 -23.19 -21.65 5.86
N GLY A 116 -23.80 -20.79 5.05
CA GLY A 116 -25.07 -20.15 5.43
C GLY A 116 -25.67 -19.29 4.34
N LYS A 117 -26.97 -19.35 4.21
CA LYS A 117 -27.72 -18.42 3.36
C LYS A 117 -27.76 -17.06 4.04
N GLU A 118 -27.50 -16.00 3.30
CA GLU A 118 -27.68 -14.65 3.81
C GLU A 118 -29.15 -14.40 4.18
N PRO A 119 -29.45 -13.53 5.16
CA PRO A 119 -30.82 -13.15 5.50
C PRO A 119 -31.52 -12.56 4.27
N GLY A 120 -32.53 -13.28 3.75
CA GLY A 120 -33.27 -12.91 2.54
C GLY A 120 -33.07 -13.81 1.33
N GLU A 121 -32.08 -14.70 1.34
CA GLU A 121 -31.74 -15.60 0.21
C GLU A 121 -32.54 -16.90 0.19
N SER A 122 -33.31 -17.19 1.22
CA SER A 122 -34.23 -18.33 1.25
C SER A 122 -35.59 -17.92 0.65
N GLY A 123 -35.73 -18.18 -0.63
CA GLY A 123 -36.93 -17.82 -1.42
C GLY A 123 -38.25 -18.47 -1.03
N ASP A 124 -38.43 -19.09 0.14
CA ASP A 124 -39.70 -19.79 0.44
C ASP A 124 -40.15 -19.75 1.91
N ARG A 125 -39.52 -19.00 2.77
CA ARG A 125 -40.05 -18.83 4.12
C ARG A 125 -39.66 -17.48 4.71
N PRO A 126 -40.65 -16.62 5.08
CA PRO A 126 -40.33 -15.41 5.84
C PRO A 126 -39.60 -15.83 7.12
N PRO A 127 -38.54 -15.11 7.53
CA PRO A 127 -37.83 -15.45 8.75
C PRO A 127 -38.83 -15.44 9.91
N SER A 128 -39.14 -16.62 10.44
CA SER A 128 -39.91 -16.68 11.67
C SER A 128 -39.06 -15.97 12.72
N ARG A 129 -39.54 -14.82 13.18
CA ARG A 129 -38.98 -14.17 14.35
C ARG A 129 -39.07 -15.16 15.51
N ARG A 130 -38.04 -15.97 15.72
CA ARG A 130 -37.88 -16.68 16.97
C ARG A 130 -37.76 -15.62 18.05
N ARG A 131 -38.83 -15.44 18.83
CA ARG A 131 -38.70 -14.72 20.08
C ARG A 131 -37.66 -15.46 20.91
N LEU A 132 -36.51 -14.85 21.06
CA LEU A 132 -35.54 -15.27 22.06
C LEU A 132 -36.15 -14.93 23.43
N LEU A 133 -36.86 -15.87 24.01
CA LEU A 133 -37.29 -15.77 25.40
C LEU A 133 -36.08 -16.01 26.28
N PRO A 134 -35.86 -15.19 27.30
CA PRO A 134 -34.80 -15.46 28.28
C PRO A 134 -34.98 -16.83 28.93
N PRO A 135 -33.91 -17.51 29.35
CA PRO A 135 -34.00 -18.77 30.06
C PRO A 135 -34.92 -18.65 31.30
N GLY A 136 -35.96 -19.51 31.36
CA GLY A 136 -36.91 -19.52 32.46
C GLY A 136 -38.25 -18.82 32.23
N VAL A 137 -38.46 -18.24 31.03
CA VAL A 137 -39.77 -17.67 30.65
C VAL A 137 -40.44 -18.63 29.67
N THR A 138 -41.56 -19.22 30.08
CA THR A 138 -42.46 -19.99 29.23
C THR A 138 -43.46 -19.06 28.54
N ALA A 139 -43.68 -19.28 27.23
CA ALA A 139 -44.65 -18.51 26.45
C ALA A 139 -46.08 -18.87 26.78
#